data_775da1ff77ee7a0f84d35acc79519d27
#
_entry.id   775da1ff77ee7a0f84d35acc79519d27
#
_cell.length_a   1.000
_cell.length_b   1.000
_cell.length_c   1.000
_cell.angle_alpha   90.00
_cell.angle_beta   90.00
_cell.angle_gamma   90.00
#
_symmetry.space_group_name_H-M   'P 1'
#
loop_
_entity.id
_entity.type
_entity.pdbx_description
1 polymer ?
#
loop_
_entity_poly.entity_id
_entity_poly.type
_entity_poly.pdbx_seq_one_letter_code
_entity_poly.pdbx_strand_id
1 'polypeptide(L)'
;MILHIVIIIILALACLLCGVRFIKAMEEDDQEKATILKGLTTVCCIIIAIVAYHMTDSPRFGMLVILGLVFGFIGDELLALRFVYTGKFNTCFLTGAGGFLVGHIFYLIALYGIAPKAWIIAAPLTAVALVIELINSKKHKLDMGKLFLPLGFYAAVVCFMGCSAIGACCFSFSAGTLLFAIAGVCFIASDSILSVQCFSDHPSNFKNRLLHVFYWTAQLLIALTPLFF
;
A
#
# COMPACT_ATOMS: atom_id res chain seq x y z
N MET A 1 3.48 -7.42 27.33
CA MET A 1 2.65 -6.28 26.84
C MET A 1 3.46 -4.98 26.72
N ILE A 2 3.98 -4.39 27.81
CA ILE A 2 4.74 -3.10 27.74
C ILE A 2 5.92 -3.17 26.77
N LEU A 3 6.73 -4.22 26.81
CA LEU A 3 7.88 -4.39 25.90
C LEU A 3 7.47 -4.38 24.43
N HIS A 4 6.38 -5.06 24.05
CA HIS A 4 5.89 -5.07 22.67
C HIS A 4 5.46 -3.68 22.21
N ILE A 5 4.76 -2.92 23.07
CA ILE A 5 4.36 -1.54 22.77
C ILE A 5 5.60 -0.65 22.57
N VAL A 6 6.61 -0.77 23.43
CA VAL A 6 7.86 0.00 23.28
C VAL A 6 8.56 -0.34 21.96
N ILE A 7 8.65 -1.63 21.61
CA ILE A 7 9.23 -2.06 20.32
C ILE A 7 8.45 -1.46 19.14
N ILE A 8 7.12 -1.50 19.16
CA ILE A 8 6.28 -0.93 18.11
C ILE A 8 6.53 0.59 17.97
N ILE A 9 6.61 1.33 19.07
CA ILE A 9 6.88 2.77 19.04
C ILE A 9 8.27 3.05 18.45
N ILE A 10 9.31 2.31 18.87
CA ILE A 10 10.67 2.47 18.31
C ILE A 10 10.68 2.19 16.80
N LEU A 11 10.03 1.12 16.36
CA LEU A 11 9.96 0.75 14.95
C LEU A 11 9.15 1.76 14.13
N ALA A 12 8.06 2.31 14.67
CA ALA A 12 7.29 3.36 14.03
C ALA A 12 8.11 4.64 13.85
N LEU A 13 8.88 5.03 14.86
CA LEU A 13 9.82 6.16 14.78
C LEU A 13 10.93 5.90 13.76
N ALA A 14 11.49 4.67 13.72
CA ALA A 14 12.48 4.28 12.72
C ALA A 14 11.88 4.32 11.29
N CYS A 15 10.64 3.84 11.11
CA CYS A 15 9.90 3.92 9.86
C CYS A 15 9.76 5.38 9.38
N LEU A 16 9.35 6.29 10.26
CA LEU A 16 9.24 7.73 9.95
C LEU A 16 10.60 8.34 9.59
N LEU A 17 11.65 8.01 10.33
CA LEU A 17 13.01 8.50 10.07
C LEU A 17 13.54 8.01 8.72
N CYS A 18 13.36 6.71 8.40
CA CYS A 18 13.73 6.16 7.10
C CYS A 18 12.94 6.83 5.97
N GLY A 19 11.63 7.06 6.16
CA GLY A 19 10.79 7.75 5.21
C GLY A 19 11.24 9.18 4.90
N VAL A 20 11.58 9.96 5.93
CA VAL A 20 12.12 11.32 5.75
C VAL A 20 13.46 11.29 5.01
N ARG A 21 14.34 10.37 5.37
CA ARG A 21 15.65 10.20 4.68
C ARG A 21 15.51 9.71 3.26
N PHE A 22 14.53 8.86 2.97
CA PHE A 22 14.19 8.45 1.62
C PHE A 22 13.80 9.64 0.75
N ILE A 23 12.88 10.50 1.22
CA ILE A 23 12.47 11.69 0.48
C ILE A 23 13.69 12.56 0.15
N LYS A 24 14.59 12.75 1.11
CA LYS A 24 15.83 13.50 0.90
C LYS A 24 16.74 12.84 -0.13
N ALA A 25 16.94 11.52 -0.07
CA ALA A 25 17.75 10.78 -1.03
C ALA A 25 17.18 10.87 -2.46
N MET A 26 15.86 10.83 -2.60
CA MET A 26 15.19 11.03 -3.89
C MET A 26 15.40 12.43 -4.46
N GLU A 27 15.48 13.46 -3.61
CA GLU A 27 15.75 14.85 -4.03
C GLU A 27 17.22 15.07 -4.41
N GLU A 28 18.12 14.32 -3.80
CA GLU A 28 19.55 14.30 -4.08
C GLU A 28 19.90 13.40 -5.29
N ASP A 29 18.88 12.75 -5.92
CA ASP A 29 19.00 11.77 -7.02
C ASP A 29 19.85 10.54 -6.67
N ASP A 30 19.95 10.22 -5.37
CA ASP A 30 20.63 9.04 -4.85
C ASP A 30 19.66 7.84 -4.84
N GLN A 31 19.47 7.24 -6.02
CA GLN A 31 18.50 6.15 -6.23
C GLN A 31 18.83 4.88 -5.44
N GLU A 32 20.11 4.57 -5.25
CA GLU A 32 20.56 3.39 -4.49
C GLU A 32 20.17 3.54 -3.01
N LYS A 33 20.53 4.66 -2.40
CA LYS A 33 20.17 4.97 -1.02
C LYS A 33 18.67 5.09 -0.82
N ALA A 34 17.95 5.68 -1.77
CA ALA A 34 16.50 5.75 -1.75
C ALA A 34 15.88 4.34 -1.75
N THR A 35 16.33 3.43 -2.59
CA THR A 35 15.83 2.05 -2.65
C THR A 35 16.04 1.33 -1.32
N ILE A 36 17.25 1.40 -0.75
CA ILE A 36 17.56 0.79 0.56
C ILE A 36 16.65 1.36 1.67
N LEU A 37 16.48 2.68 1.73
CA LEU A 37 15.66 3.33 2.75
C LEU A 37 14.17 2.97 2.61
N LYS A 38 13.68 2.82 1.37
CA LYS A 38 12.33 2.34 1.10
C LYS A 38 12.12 0.92 1.63
N GLY A 39 13.03 0.01 1.32
CA GLY A 39 12.99 -1.35 1.81
C GLY A 39 13.03 -1.42 3.33
N LEU A 40 13.90 -0.65 3.98
CA LEU A 40 13.99 -0.58 5.46
C LEU A 40 12.67 -0.10 6.08
N THR A 41 12.00 0.88 5.47
CA THR A 41 10.70 1.37 5.94
C THR A 41 9.65 0.26 5.93
N THR A 42 9.57 -0.50 4.84
CA THR A 42 8.60 -1.62 4.72
C THR A 42 8.97 -2.78 5.66
N VAL A 43 10.27 -3.07 5.86
CA VAL A 43 10.73 -4.07 6.84
C VAL A 43 10.32 -3.67 8.26
N CYS A 44 10.42 -2.41 8.64
CA CYS A 44 9.92 -1.94 9.93
C CYS A 44 8.42 -2.23 10.09
N CYS A 45 7.61 -1.99 9.06
CA CYS A 45 6.18 -2.31 9.08
C CYS A 45 5.92 -3.82 9.24
N ILE A 46 6.70 -4.67 8.55
CA ILE A 46 6.59 -6.14 8.70
C ILE A 46 6.90 -6.56 10.13
N ILE A 47 7.97 -6.04 10.74
CA ILE A 47 8.34 -6.36 12.12
C ILE A 47 7.27 -5.87 13.09
N ILE A 48 6.69 -4.68 12.89
CA ILE A 48 5.55 -4.19 13.68
C ILE A 48 4.38 -5.18 13.59
N ALA A 49 4.02 -5.65 12.39
CA ALA A 49 2.94 -6.61 12.21
C ALA A 49 3.24 -7.97 12.88
N ILE A 50 4.50 -8.43 12.87
CA ILE A 50 4.92 -9.65 13.58
C ILE A 50 4.78 -9.46 15.10
N VAL A 51 5.19 -8.32 15.63
CA VAL A 51 5.03 -8.03 17.07
C VAL A 51 3.54 -7.92 17.42
N ALA A 52 2.74 -7.26 16.62
CA ALA A 52 1.29 -7.15 16.78
C ALA A 52 0.60 -8.53 16.69
N TYR A 53 1.08 -9.42 15.82
CA TYR A 53 0.59 -10.81 15.71
C TYR A 53 0.71 -11.59 17.00
N HIS A 54 1.75 -11.37 17.80
CA HIS A 54 1.89 -12.02 19.10
C HIS A 54 0.97 -11.43 20.19
N MET A 55 0.25 -10.36 19.87
CA MET A 55 -0.67 -9.70 20.80
C MET A 55 -2.15 -9.81 20.36
N THR A 56 -2.41 -10.40 19.18
CA THR A 56 -3.76 -10.52 18.61
C THR A 56 -4.49 -11.76 19.13
N ASP A 57 -5.81 -11.65 19.32
CA ASP A 57 -6.71 -12.78 19.56
C ASP A 57 -7.15 -13.45 18.23
N SER A 58 -6.78 -12.88 17.08
CA SER A 58 -7.11 -13.37 15.73
C SER A 58 -5.86 -13.73 14.93
N PRO A 59 -5.16 -14.86 15.21
CA PRO A 59 -3.89 -15.20 14.55
C PRO A 59 -4.00 -15.32 13.03
N ARG A 60 -5.15 -15.80 12.52
CA ARG A 60 -5.38 -15.90 11.08
C ARG A 60 -5.37 -14.53 10.41
N PHE A 61 -6.01 -13.53 11.01
CA PHE A 61 -6.00 -12.15 10.50
C PHE A 61 -4.60 -11.58 10.49
N GLY A 62 -3.89 -11.67 11.62
CA GLY A 62 -2.52 -11.16 11.74
C GLY A 62 -1.56 -11.80 10.75
N MET A 63 -1.65 -13.14 10.53
CA MET A 63 -0.83 -13.83 9.53
C MET A 63 -1.09 -13.33 8.11
N LEU A 64 -2.36 -13.11 7.74
CA LEU A 64 -2.73 -12.60 6.42
C LEU A 64 -2.23 -11.15 6.22
N VAL A 65 -2.24 -10.33 7.27
CA VAL A 65 -1.66 -8.98 7.25
C VAL A 65 -0.15 -9.05 7.01
N ILE A 66 0.57 -9.92 7.73
CA ILE A 66 2.02 -10.11 7.53
C ILE A 66 2.32 -10.55 6.08
N LEU A 67 1.59 -11.53 5.56
CA LEU A 67 1.77 -11.97 4.18
C LEU A 67 1.52 -10.84 3.18
N GLY A 68 0.48 -10.04 3.39
CA GLY A 68 0.20 -8.87 2.56
C GLY A 68 1.36 -7.87 2.55
N LEU A 69 1.92 -7.55 3.72
CA LEU A 69 3.08 -6.66 3.85
C LEU A 69 4.35 -7.24 3.20
N VAL A 70 4.59 -8.55 3.34
CA VAL A 70 5.75 -9.23 2.70
C VAL A 70 5.65 -9.18 1.18
N PHE A 71 4.47 -9.44 0.61
CA PHE A 71 4.27 -9.31 -0.83
C PHE A 71 4.31 -7.84 -1.29
N GLY A 72 3.89 -6.90 -0.45
CA GLY A 72 4.10 -5.47 -0.66
C GLY A 72 5.59 -5.10 -0.73
N PHE A 73 6.41 -5.63 0.18
CA PHE A 73 7.87 -5.47 0.15
C PHE A 73 8.48 -6.02 -1.14
N ILE A 74 8.10 -7.24 -1.54
CA ILE A 74 8.54 -7.83 -2.81
C ILE A 74 8.15 -6.93 -3.99
N GLY A 75 6.92 -6.39 -3.97
CA GLY A 75 6.44 -5.44 -4.97
C GLY A 75 7.28 -4.16 -5.02
N ASP A 76 7.65 -3.61 -3.87
CA ASP A 76 8.51 -2.44 -3.75
C ASP A 76 9.88 -2.64 -4.41
N GLU A 77 10.54 -3.76 -4.08
CA GLU A 77 11.88 -4.07 -4.60
C GLU A 77 11.84 -4.33 -6.11
N LEU A 78 10.85 -5.11 -6.59
CA LEU A 78 10.67 -5.35 -8.02
C LEU A 78 10.38 -4.07 -8.79
N LEU A 79 9.58 -3.16 -8.22
CA LEU A 79 9.31 -1.86 -8.80
C LEU A 79 10.56 -0.97 -8.84
N ALA A 80 11.42 -1.05 -7.82
CA ALA A 80 12.68 -0.28 -7.75
C ALA A 80 13.67 -0.73 -8.82
N LEU A 81 13.66 -1.99 -9.27
CA LEU A 81 14.52 -2.49 -10.34
C LEU A 81 14.38 -1.71 -11.66
N ARG A 82 13.30 -0.96 -11.87
CA ARG A 82 13.13 -0.09 -13.03
C ARG A 82 14.21 1.00 -13.14
N PHE A 83 14.79 1.41 -12.01
CA PHE A 83 15.87 2.39 -11.97
C PHE A 83 17.22 1.78 -12.32
N VAL A 84 17.40 0.47 -12.08
CA VAL A 84 18.61 -0.28 -12.43
C VAL A 84 18.54 -0.77 -13.87
N TYR A 85 17.40 -1.30 -14.30
CA TYR A 85 17.18 -1.86 -15.63
C TYR A 85 16.35 -0.91 -16.50
N THR A 86 16.93 0.22 -16.90
CA THR A 86 16.24 1.31 -17.63
C THR A 86 15.53 0.85 -18.90
N GLY A 87 16.05 -0.16 -19.61
CA GLY A 87 15.39 -0.75 -20.80
C GLY A 87 14.23 -1.70 -20.52
N LYS A 88 13.94 -2.02 -19.24
CA LYS A 88 12.91 -3.00 -18.84
C LYS A 88 11.82 -2.39 -17.95
N PHE A 89 11.55 -1.10 -18.10
CA PHE A 89 10.57 -0.38 -17.30
C PHE A 89 9.23 -1.12 -17.18
N ASN A 90 8.62 -1.50 -18.30
CA ASN A 90 7.32 -2.18 -18.33
C ASN A 90 7.34 -3.51 -17.57
N THR A 91 8.41 -4.29 -17.71
CA THR A 91 8.56 -5.58 -17.02
C THR A 91 8.70 -5.37 -15.52
N CYS A 92 9.58 -4.49 -15.08
CA CYS A 92 9.79 -4.20 -13.66
C CYS A 92 8.52 -3.60 -13.01
N PHE A 93 7.83 -2.73 -13.74
CA PHE A 93 6.58 -2.14 -13.25
C PHE A 93 5.48 -3.19 -13.09
N LEU A 94 5.30 -4.05 -14.08
CA LEU A 94 4.28 -5.09 -14.07
C LEU A 94 4.56 -6.16 -13.00
N THR A 95 5.82 -6.58 -12.84
CA THR A 95 6.18 -7.56 -11.80
C THR A 95 6.03 -6.97 -10.40
N GLY A 96 6.39 -5.70 -10.21
CA GLY A 96 6.15 -4.99 -8.96
C GLY A 96 4.66 -4.87 -8.63
N ALA A 97 3.84 -4.44 -9.60
CA ALA A 97 2.38 -4.41 -9.46
C ALA A 97 1.80 -5.79 -9.14
N GLY A 98 2.38 -6.88 -9.71
CA GLY A 98 2.02 -8.26 -9.40
C GLY A 98 2.27 -8.63 -7.93
N GLY A 99 3.40 -8.20 -7.36
CA GLY A 99 3.68 -8.38 -5.93
C GLY A 99 2.63 -7.69 -5.06
N PHE A 100 2.35 -6.43 -5.33
CA PHE A 100 1.29 -5.69 -4.62
C PHE A 100 -0.09 -6.33 -4.80
N LEU A 101 -0.43 -6.81 -6.00
CA LEU A 101 -1.68 -7.49 -6.27
C LEU A 101 -1.89 -8.68 -5.33
N VAL A 102 -0.87 -9.53 -5.18
CA VAL A 102 -0.91 -10.67 -4.26
C VAL A 102 -1.07 -10.19 -2.81
N GLY A 103 -0.35 -9.14 -2.42
CA GLY A 103 -0.50 -8.52 -1.10
C GLY A 103 -1.94 -8.06 -0.82
N HIS A 104 -2.57 -7.38 -1.78
CA HIS A 104 -3.96 -6.92 -1.65
C HIS A 104 -4.98 -8.06 -1.59
N ILE A 105 -4.70 -9.20 -2.25
CA ILE A 105 -5.53 -10.41 -2.12
C ILE A 105 -5.47 -10.94 -0.68
N PHE A 106 -4.31 -10.98 -0.04
CA PHE A 106 -4.20 -11.38 1.37
C PHE A 106 -4.97 -10.43 2.30
N TYR A 107 -4.92 -9.12 2.05
CA TYR A 107 -5.71 -8.15 2.79
C TYR A 107 -7.22 -8.34 2.60
N LEU A 108 -7.67 -8.63 1.38
CA LEU A 108 -9.08 -8.96 1.11
C LEU A 108 -9.51 -10.21 1.89
N ILE A 109 -8.71 -11.28 1.87
CA ILE A 109 -9.01 -12.51 2.63
C ILE A 109 -9.12 -12.21 4.13
N ALA A 110 -8.23 -11.36 4.67
CA ALA A 110 -8.27 -10.94 6.07
C ALA A 110 -9.57 -10.17 6.39
N LEU A 111 -9.92 -9.18 5.58
CA LEU A 111 -11.12 -8.35 5.76
C LEU A 111 -12.41 -9.15 5.67
N TYR A 112 -12.53 -10.07 4.69
CA TYR A 112 -13.72 -10.91 4.56
C TYR A 112 -13.80 -12.01 5.63
N GLY A 113 -12.69 -12.34 6.27
CA GLY A 113 -12.69 -13.19 7.48
C GLY A 113 -13.38 -12.52 8.67
N ILE A 114 -13.34 -11.18 8.75
CA ILE A 114 -13.93 -10.39 9.85
C ILE A 114 -15.34 -9.90 9.46
N ALA A 115 -15.51 -9.41 8.24
CA ALA A 115 -16.72 -8.77 7.75
C ALA A 115 -17.17 -9.36 6.41
N PRO A 116 -17.80 -10.55 6.40
CA PRO A 116 -18.19 -11.21 5.15
C PRO A 116 -19.17 -10.40 4.29
N LYS A 117 -19.93 -9.47 4.90
CA LYS A 117 -20.90 -8.61 4.20
C LYS A 117 -20.30 -7.31 3.66
N ALA A 118 -19.03 -7.06 3.86
CA ALA A 118 -18.36 -5.82 3.43
C ALA A 118 -18.54 -5.52 1.93
N TRP A 119 -18.67 -6.57 1.09
CA TRP A 119 -18.86 -6.44 -0.36
C TRP A 119 -20.10 -5.61 -0.74
N ILE A 120 -21.15 -5.56 0.11
CA ILE A 120 -22.39 -4.80 -0.15
C ILE A 120 -22.09 -3.31 -0.31
N ILE A 121 -21.15 -2.79 0.48
CA ILE A 121 -20.65 -1.40 0.37
C ILE A 121 -19.48 -1.32 -0.61
N ALA A 122 -18.59 -2.30 -0.58
CA ALA A 122 -17.38 -2.29 -1.39
C ALA A 122 -17.68 -2.25 -2.89
N ALA A 123 -18.61 -3.05 -3.38
CA ALA A 123 -18.89 -3.14 -4.82
C ALA A 123 -19.34 -1.79 -5.44
N PRO A 124 -20.35 -1.09 -4.93
CA PRO A 124 -20.75 0.21 -5.48
C PRO A 124 -19.68 1.28 -5.29
N LEU A 125 -18.98 1.32 -4.14
CA LEU A 125 -17.89 2.28 -3.92
C LEU A 125 -16.72 2.04 -4.88
N THR A 126 -16.38 0.78 -5.17
CA THR A 126 -15.34 0.45 -6.15
C THR A 126 -15.70 0.93 -7.54
N ALA A 127 -16.96 0.78 -7.96
CA ALA A 127 -17.41 1.31 -9.24
C ALA A 127 -17.22 2.83 -9.32
N VAL A 128 -17.55 3.56 -8.26
CA VAL A 128 -17.32 5.01 -8.16
C VAL A 128 -15.82 5.33 -8.19
N ALA A 129 -15.00 4.62 -7.41
CA ALA A 129 -13.56 4.83 -7.36
C ALA A 129 -12.92 4.61 -8.75
N LEU A 130 -13.31 3.56 -9.47
CA LEU A 130 -12.81 3.29 -10.82
C LEU A 130 -13.22 4.37 -11.84
N VAL A 131 -14.42 4.93 -11.70
CA VAL A 131 -14.84 6.08 -12.55
C VAL A 131 -13.95 7.29 -12.25
N ILE A 132 -13.64 7.55 -10.96
CA ILE A 132 -12.72 8.63 -10.57
C ILE A 132 -11.33 8.39 -11.15
N GLU A 133 -10.79 7.15 -11.10
CA GLU A 133 -9.49 6.80 -11.70
C GLU A 133 -9.49 6.99 -13.22
N LEU A 134 -10.57 6.63 -13.92
CA LEU A 134 -10.70 6.87 -15.37
C LEU A 134 -10.73 8.36 -15.70
N ILE A 135 -11.43 9.17 -14.91
CA ILE A 135 -11.46 10.63 -15.07
C ILE A 135 -10.05 11.21 -14.81
N ASN A 136 -9.38 10.75 -13.76
CA ASN A 136 -8.00 11.16 -13.40
C ASN A 136 -7.03 10.81 -14.54
N SER A 137 -7.10 9.59 -15.08
CA SER A 137 -6.30 9.13 -16.20
C SER A 137 -6.49 10.02 -17.45
N LYS A 138 -7.74 10.33 -17.81
CA LYS A 138 -8.04 11.23 -18.95
C LYS A 138 -7.57 12.66 -18.68
N LYS A 139 -7.80 13.19 -17.48
CA LYS A 139 -7.41 14.56 -17.09
C LYS A 139 -5.89 14.75 -17.19
N HIS A 140 -5.12 13.77 -16.77
CA HIS A 140 -3.66 13.83 -16.78
C HIS A 140 -3.04 13.22 -18.04
N LYS A 141 -3.85 12.79 -19.02
CA LYS A 141 -3.42 12.21 -20.32
C LYS A 141 -2.41 11.08 -20.13
N LEU A 142 -2.73 10.13 -19.22
CA LEU A 142 -1.81 9.04 -18.91
C LEU A 142 -1.59 8.13 -20.12
N ASP A 143 -0.33 8.00 -20.56
CA ASP A 143 0.07 7.05 -21.60
C ASP A 143 0.63 5.77 -20.99
N MET A 144 -0.24 4.81 -20.75
CA MET A 144 0.12 3.49 -20.23
C MET A 144 0.45 2.47 -21.32
N GLY A 145 0.13 2.77 -22.59
CA GLY A 145 0.36 1.87 -23.72
C GLY A 145 -0.15 0.44 -23.45
N LYS A 146 0.74 -0.55 -23.58
CA LYS A 146 0.41 -1.97 -23.35
C LYS A 146 0.11 -2.31 -21.88
N LEU A 147 0.47 -1.45 -20.95
CA LEU A 147 0.22 -1.65 -19.51
C LEU A 147 -1.20 -1.25 -19.09
N PHE A 148 -1.97 -0.57 -19.95
CA PHE A 148 -3.30 -0.07 -19.60
C PHE A 148 -4.23 -1.16 -19.04
N LEU A 149 -4.33 -2.31 -19.71
CA LEU A 149 -5.20 -3.40 -19.28
C LEU A 149 -4.74 -4.08 -17.97
N PRO A 150 -3.47 -4.53 -17.84
CA PRO A 150 -3.01 -5.16 -16.60
C PRO A 150 -3.01 -4.20 -15.41
N LEU A 151 -2.66 -2.93 -15.59
CA LEU A 151 -2.70 -1.93 -14.51
C LEU A 151 -4.15 -1.53 -14.18
N GLY A 152 -5.05 -1.53 -15.14
CA GLY A 152 -6.48 -1.34 -14.89
C GLY A 152 -7.06 -2.46 -14.01
N PHE A 153 -6.68 -3.71 -14.26
CA PHE A 153 -7.05 -4.83 -13.38
C PHE A 153 -6.46 -4.68 -11.97
N TYR A 154 -5.18 -4.33 -11.88
CA TYR A 154 -4.52 -4.03 -10.60
C TYR A 154 -5.25 -2.91 -9.84
N ALA A 155 -5.53 -1.79 -10.48
CA ALA A 155 -6.26 -0.67 -9.89
C ALA A 155 -7.65 -1.09 -9.37
N ALA A 156 -8.35 -1.97 -10.11
CA ALA A 156 -9.64 -2.50 -9.68
C ALA A 156 -9.52 -3.30 -8.37
N VAL A 157 -8.48 -4.11 -8.21
CA VAL A 157 -8.24 -4.88 -6.97
C VAL A 157 -7.85 -3.96 -5.81
N VAL A 158 -7.00 -2.95 -6.02
CA VAL A 158 -6.63 -1.96 -5.00
C VAL A 158 -7.85 -1.16 -4.54
N CYS A 159 -8.65 -0.65 -5.48
CA CYS A 159 -9.89 0.06 -5.16
C CYS A 159 -10.87 -0.85 -4.41
N PHE A 160 -11.03 -2.12 -4.84
CA PHE A 160 -11.91 -3.06 -4.18
C PHE A 160 -11.43 -3.39 -2.76
N MET A 161 -10.12 -3.53 -2.54
CA MET A 161 -9.55 -3.74 -1.20
C MET A 161 -9.81 -2.53 -0.29
N GLY A 162 -9.52 -1.31 -0.73
CA GLY A 162 -9.77 -0.10 0.06
C GLY A 162 -11.25 0.12 0.37
N CYS A 163 -12.13 -0.09 -0.62
CA CYS A 163 -13.59 -0.03 -0.42
C CYS A 163 -14.09 -1.16 0.49
N SER A 164 -13.50 -2.36 0.43
CA SER A 164 -13.82 -3.47 1.34
C SER A 164 -13.43 -3.15 2.78
N ALA A 165 -12.33 -2.44 2.99
CA ALA A 165 -11.94 -1.97 4.32
C ALA A 165 -12.96 -0.96 4.89
N ILE A 166 -13.49 -0.05 4.06
CA ILE A 166 -14.60 0.83 4.44
C ILE A 166 -15.85 0.01 4.77
N GLY A 167 -16.21 -0.95 3.93
CA GLY A 167 -17.33 -1.86 4.17
C GLY A 167 -17.17 -2.65 5.47
N ALA A 168 -15.96 -3.16 5.76
CA ALA A 168 -15.65 -3.86 7.00
C ALA A 168 -15.83 -2.93 8.22
N CYS A 169 -15.39 -1.67 8.12
CA CYS A 169 -15.59 -0.67 9.16
C CYS A 169 -17.08 -0.40 9.42
N CYS A 170 -17.92 -0.41 8.38
CA CYS A 170 -19.36 -0.21 8.53
C CYS A 170 -20.10 -1.42 9.16
N PHE A 171 -19.71 -2.65 8.82
CA PHE A 171 -20.38 -3.87 9.28
C PHE A 171 -19.79 -4.47 10.56
N SER A 172 -18.54 -4.21 10.87
CA SER A 172 -17.79 -4.74 12.01
C SER A 172 -16.86 -3.68 12.56
N PHE A 173 -17.45 -2.59 13.10
CA PHE A 173 -16.69 -1.45 13.60
C PHE A 173 -15.75 -1.84 14.74
N SER A 174 -14.47 -1.56 14.55
CA SER A 174 -13.43 -1.62 15.58
C SER A 174 -12.34 -0.59 15.23
N ALA A 175 -11.44 -0.31 16.16
CA ALA A 175 -10.28 0.52 15.86
C ALA A 175 -9.45 -0.09 14.72
N GLY A 176 -9.32 -1.43 14.68
CA GLY A 176 -8.61 -2.14 13.61
C GLY A 176 -9.26 -1.95 12.23
N THR A 177 -10.59 -2.10 12.11
CA THR A 177 -11.28 -1.87 10.83
C THR A 177 -11.23 -0.40 10.41
N LEU A 178 -11.27 0.54 11.35
CA LEU A 178 -11.12 1.97 11.06
C LEU A 178 -9.71 2.29 10.53
N LEU A 179 -8.66 1.78 11.18
CA LEU A 179 -7.28 1.94 10.71
C LEU A 179 -7.10 1.33 9.31
N PHE A 180 -7.69 0.16 9.08
CA PHE A 180 -7.62 -0.49 7.77
C PHE A 180 -8.36 0.31 6.69
N ALA A 181 -9.51 0.92 7.01
CA ALA A 181 -10.26 1.77 6.09
C ALA A 181 -9.45 3.02 5.70
N ILE A 182 -8.83 3.70 6.68
CA ILE A 182 -7.95 4.85 6.43
C ILE A 182 -6.76 4.42 5.55
N ALA A 183 -6.13 3.28 5.86
CA ALA A 183 -5.04 2.73 5.08
C ALA A 183 -5.45 2.41 3.64
N GLY A 184 -6.62 1.83 3.45
CA GLY A 184 -7.16 1.53 2.12
C GLY A 184 -7.33 2.79 1.26
N VAL A 185 -7.87 3.86 1.84
CA VAL A 185 -7.99 5.17 1.17
C VAL A 185 -6.60 5.75 0.84
N CYS A 186 -5.66 5.65 1.77
CA CYS A 186 -4.28 6.09 1.54
C CYS A 186 -3.60 5.28 0.41
N PHE A 187 -3.83 3.96 0.31
CA PHE A 187 -3.31 3.15 -0.77
C PHE A 187 -3.87 3.58 -2.14
N ILE A 188 -5.20 3.75 -2.24
CA ILE A 188 -5.82 4.21 -3.48
C ILE A 188 -5.22 5.57 -3.90
N ALA A 189 -5.11 6.52 -2.95
CA ALA A 189 -4.52 7.84 -3.22
C ALA A 189 -3.06 7.75 -3.67
N SER A 190 -2.26 6.90 -3.01
CA SER A 190 -0.87 6.65 -3.37
C SER A 190 -0.74 6.14 -4.81
N ASP A 191 -1.52 5.13 -5.18
CA ASP A 191 -1.44 4.49 -6.49
C ASP A 191 -1.98 5.40 -7.61
N SER A 192 -3.00 6.20 -7.32
CA SER A 192 -3.48 7.24 -8.23
C SER A 192 -2.37 8.26 -8.53
N ILE A 193 -1.63 8.69 -7.51
CA ILE A 193 -0.50 9.62 -7.69
C ILE A 193 0.66 8.91 -8.41
N LEU A 194 0.94 7.63 -8.10
CA LEU A 194 1.98 6.84 -8.78
C LEU A 194 1.71 6.76 -10.28
N SER A 195 0.46 6.51 -10.67
CA SER A 195 0.10 6.44 -12.09
C SER A 195 0.35 7.76 -12.81
N VAL A 196 0.04 8.90 -12.17
CA VAL A 196 0.34 10.24 -12.71
C VAL A 196 1.85 10.48 -12.79
N GLN A 197 2.62 10.09 -11.76
CA GLN A 197 4.09 10.27 -11.75
C GLN A 197 4.80 9.45 -12.82
N CYS A 198 4.30 8.24 -13.14
CA CYS A 198 4.96 7.33 -14.05
C CYS A 198 4.51 7.44 -15.50
N PHE A 199 3.27 7.89 -15.75
CA PHE A 199 2.63 7.82 -17.06
C PHE A 199 2.12 9.16 -17.59
N SER A 200 2.35 10.30 -16.89
CA SER A 200 2.06 11.65 -17.41
C SER A 200 3.32 12.41 -17.75
N ASP A 201 3.17 13.45 -18.57
CA ASP A 201 4.27 14.36 -18.95
C ASP A 201 4.64 15.36 -17.84
N HIS A 202 3.97 15.29 -16.67
CA HIS A 202 4.12 16.28 -15.59
C HIS A 202 4.46 15.63 -14.24
N PRO A 203 5.58 14.88 -14.11
CA PRO A 203 6.06 14.42 -12.82
C PRO A 203 6.46 15.62 -11.96
N SER A 204 6.32 15.52 -10.64
CA SER A 204 6.75 16.57 -9.72
C SER A 204 7.23 16.00 -8.38
N ASN A 205 8.23 16.67 -7.78
CA ASN A 205 8.75 16.29 -6.46
C ASN A 205 7.68 16.34 -5.37
N PHE A 206 6.75 17.30 -5.45
CA PHE A 206 5.65 17.39 -4.52
C PHE A 206 4.72 16.14 -4.60
N LYS A 207 4.32 15.75 -5.80
CA LYS A 207 3.52 14.53 -6.02
C LYS A 207 4.26 13.28 -5.52
N ASN A 208 5.58 13.20 -5.80
CA ASN A 208 6.39 12.08 -5.36
C ASN A 208 6.47 11.99 -3.83
N ARG A 209 6.64 13.11 -3.12
CA ARG A 209 6.57 13.14 -1.65
C ARG A 209 5.21 12.69 -1.14
N LEU A 210 4.13 13.23 -1.70
CA LEU A 210 2.76 12.94 -1.28
C LEU A 210 2.40 11.46 -1.47
N LEU A 211 2.77 10.88 -2.62
CA LEU A 211 2.68 9.46 -2.92
C LEU A 211 3.28 8.61 -1.80
N HIS A 212 4.53 8.88 -1.41
CA HIS A 212 5.21 8.08 -0.41
C HIS A 212 4.68 8.30 1.01
N VAL A 213 4.22 9.52 1.34
CA VAL A 213 3.54 9.78 2.61
C VAL A 213 2.26 8.94 2.73
N PHE A 214 1.42 8.91 1.69
CA PHE A 214 0.23 8.07 1.69
C PHE A 214 0.57 6.58 1.74
N TYR A 215 1.55 6.14 0.95
CA TYR A 215 1.98 4.75 0.92
C TYR A 215 2.44 4.25 2.30
N TRP A 216 3.37 4.95 2.96
CA TRP A 216 3.87 4.53 4.27
C TRP A 216 2.83 4.68 5.36
N THR A 217 1.96 5.69 5.29
CA THR A 217 0.80 5.79 6.19
C THR A 217 -0.06 4.54 6.07
N ALA A 218 -0.37 4.11 4.84
CA ALA A 218 -1.15 2.90 4.61
C ALA A 218 -0.44 1.65 5.17
N GLN A 219 0.84 1.45 4.86
CA GLN A 219 1.63 0.31 5.33
C GLN A 219 1.70 0.24 6.86
N LEU A 220 1.98 1.38 7.52
CA LEU A 220 2.08 1.46 8.97
C LEU A 220 0.72 1.19 9.64
N LEU A 221 -0.35 1.79 9.14
CA LEU A 221 -1.69 1.57 9.69
C LEU A 221 -2.12 0.11 9.54
N ILE A 222 -1.88 -0.53 8.39
CA ILE A 222 -2.15 -1.95 8.18
C ILE A 222 -1.33 -2.81 9.15
N ALA A 223 -0.04 -2.50 9.33
CA ALA A 223 0.83 -3.25 10.24
C ALA A 223 0.35 -3.21 11.70
N LEU A 224 -0.34 -2.15 12.11
CA LEU A 224 -0.89 -1.99 13.45
C LEU A 224 -2.26 -2.67 13.65
N THR A 225 -2.97 -3.00 12.55
CA THR A 225 -4.35 -3.54 12.67
C THR A 225 -4.45 -4.81 13.51
N PRO A 226 -3.50 -5.77 13.54
CA PRO A 226 -3.62 -6.97 14.36
C PRO A 226 -3.71 -6.71 15.87
N LEU A 227 -3.28 -5.53 16.34
CA LEU A 227 -3.42 -5.15 17.76
C LEU A 227 -4.87 -5.00 18.23
N PHE A 228 -5.83 -4.95 17.31
CA PHE A 228 -7.24 -4.62 17.59
C PHE A 228 -8.21 -5.76 17.26
N PHE A 229 -7.66 -6.97 17.03
CA PHE A 229 -8.43 -8.17 16.73
C PHE A 229 -8.04 -9.41 17.57
#